data_dd8895a6fb8598779ea73e9cd743187f
#
_entry.id   dd8895a6fb8598779ea73e9cd743187f
#
_cell.length_a   1.000
_cell.length_b   1.000
_cell.length_c   1.000
_cell.angle_alpha   90.00
_cell.angle_beta   90.00
_cell.angle_gamma   90.00
#
_symmetry.space_group_name_H-M   'P 1'
#
loop_
_entity.id
_entity.type
_entity.pdbx_description
1 polymer ?
#
loop_
_entity_poly.entity_id
_entity_poly.type
_entity_poly.pdbx_seq_one_letter_code
_entity_poly.pdbx_strand_id
1 'polypeptide(L)'
;MSDTETPTPTAPPADDDHGFTTRGSRRPLIIGVVVLVVLVVAGFVGWRAFGGSDAKTANETAGATLLVATTEGNAAEQALIEFVAKEVAPKHGITVAFKGLADSTTINRAVSEGEVAATVYQHKLWLGQVLQANPDFREEAATPVFRWGFGLFSDKYTDPRQLPQNAKVSLYSDPANEAQGLWFLERAGLITLKPGVNKWQATVKDIATNPKNLQFTLLDFAAQTRALPDLDAAVGYTEYYLAAGVSIEKEIFAPPAPDEFAGQLTIGTRWKDTENIKNLVAAFQDPAVQEFLRTDPRVKDILLPL
;
A
#
# COMPACT_ATOMS: atom_id res chain seq x y z
N MET A 1 76.75 13.26 19.88
CA MET A 1 76.84 14.45 20.75
C MET A 1 75.41 14.93 20.85
N SER A 2 74.70 14.91 21.94
CA SER A 2 74.95 14.73 23.34
C SER A 2 73.66 14.21 23.98
N ASP A 3 73.81 13.25 24.80
CA ASP A 3 72.82 12.69 25.69
C ASP A 3 72.14 13.75 26.54
N THR A 4 70.89 13.52 26.90
CA THR A 4 70.39 13.88 28.22
C THR A 4 69.19 12.99 28.59
N GLU A 5 69.41 12.29 29.68
CA GLU A 5 68.55 11.30 30.34
C GLU A 5 67.30 11.92 30.98
N THR A 6 66.30 11.10 31.05
CA THR A 6 65.07 11.29 31.82
C THR A 6 65.30 10.94 33.30
N PRO A 7 64.70 11.64 34.26
CA PRO A 7 64.52 11.06 35.61
C PRO A 7 63.07 10.64 35.84
N THR A 8 62.94 9.44 36.33
CA THR A 8 61.75 8.79 36.90
C THR A 8 61.41 9.43 38.25
N PRO A 9 60.13 9.71 38.57
CA PRO A 9 59.74 9.98 39.93
C PRO A 9 59.21 8.71 40.63
N THR A 10 59.70 8.57 41.81
CA THR A 10 59.43 7.62 42.86
C THR A 10 57.97 7.62 43.37
N ALA A 11 57.45 6.46 43.70
CA ALA A 11 56.17 6.28 44.40
C ALA A 11 56.25 6.63 45.88
N PRO A 12 55.23 7.18 46.51
CA PRO A 12 55.07 7.26 47.97
C PRO A 12 54.32 6.02 48.51
N PRO A 13 54.45 5.76 49.81
CA PRO A 13 54.13 4.46 50.43
C PRO A 13 52.65 4.24 50.71
N ALA A 14 52.33 2.96 50.87
CA ALA A 14 51.05 2.45 51.32
C ALA A 14 50.69 2.89 52.72
N ASP A 15 49.43 3.25 52.89
CA ASP A 15 48.82 3.28 54.24
C ASP A 15 47.61 2.38 54.28
N ASP A 16 47.55 1.64 55.38
CA ASP A 16 46.64 0.55 55.61
C ASP A 16 45.25 0.98 56.05
N ASP A 17 44.30 0.12 55.68
CA ASP A 17 43.23 -0.39 56.53
C ASP A 17 41.93 0.39 56.64
N HIS A 18 40.95 -0.37 56.48
CA HIS A 18 39.63 -0.59 57.04
C HIS A 18 38.54 -0.84 55.97
N GLY A 19 38.31 -2.13 55.82
CA GLY A 19 37.25 -2.67 55.02
C GLY A 19 35.83 -2.30 55.46
N PHE A 20 34.98 -2.16 54.51
CA PHE A 20 33.56 -2.54 54.57
C PHE A 20 33.14 -3.12 53.25
N THR A 21 33.24 -4.43 53.12
CA THR A 21 32.63 -5.19 52.05
C THR A 21 31.13 -5.32 52.30
N THR A 22 30.33 -4.40 51.79
CA THR A 22 28.90 -4.67 51.58
C THR A 22 28.74 -5.36 50.24
N ARG A 23 28.76 -6.68 50.27
CA ARG A 23 28.33 -7.54 49.18
C ARG A 23 26.82 -7.39 49.06
N GLY A 24 26.37 -6.37 48.38
CA GLY A 24 24.95 -6.15 48.02
C GLY A 24 24.46 -7.35 47.24
N SER A 25 23.64 -8.17 47.88
CA SER A 25 22.98 -9.31 47.26
C SER A 25 22.14 -8.83 46.08
N ARG A 26 22.52 -9.19 44.84
CA ARG A 26 21.75 -8.92 43.61
C ARG A 26 20.43 -9.72 43.55
N ARG A 27 20.15 -10.55 44.58
CA ARG A 27 18.95 -11.38 44.70
C ARG A 27 17.62 -10.60 44.64
N PRO A 28 17.42 -9.45 45.32
CA PRO A 28 16.15 -8.74 45.24
C PRO A 28 15.91 -8.11 43.86
N LEU A 29 16.96 -7.68 43.11
CA LEU A 29 16.85 -7.12 41.79
C LEU A 29 16.44 -8.18 40.75
N ILE A 30 17.03 -9.40 40.88
CA ILE A 30 16.71 -10.54 39.99
C ILE A 30 15.27 -11.01 40.24
N ILE A 31 14.83 -11.08 41.51
CA ILE A 31 13.46 -11.45 41.87
C ILE A 31 12.47 -10.42 41.32
N GLY A 32 12.77 -9.11 41.42
CA GLY A 32 11.94 -8.06 40.89
C GLY A 32 11.78 -8.13 39.37
N VAL A 33 12.87 -8.39 38.64
CA VAL A 33 12.83 -8.54 37.17
C VAL A 33 12.08 -9.81 36.76
N VAL A 34 12.27 -10.94 37.45
CA VAL A 34 11.53 -12.18 37.15
C VAL A 34 10.04 -12.01 37.43
N VAL A 35 9.66 -11.36 38.53
CA VAL A 35 8.25 -11.07 38.83
C VAL A 35 7.64 -10.14 37.79
N LEU A 36 8.37 -9.11 37.35
CA LEU A 36 7.89 -8.21 36.27
C LEU A 36 7.72 -8.95 34.95
N VAL A 37 8.68 -9.80 34.57
CA VAL A 37 8.57 -10.61 33.34
C VAL A 37 7.43 -11.61 33.44
N VAL A 38 7.22 -12.25 34.57
CA VAL A 38 6.08 -13.17 34.80
C VAL A 38 4.75 -12.41 34.75
N LEU A 39 4.67 -11.20 35.30
CA LEU A 39 3.45 -10.38 35.21
C LEU A 39 3.19 -9.87 33.81
N VAL A 40 4.22 -9.51 33.06
CA VAL A 40 4.08 -9.12 31.65
C VAL A 40 3.67 -10.32 30.78
N VAL A 41 4.29 -11.49 31.00
CA VAL A 41 3.91 -12.73 30.29
C VAL A 41 2.53 -13.21 30.71
N ALA A 42 2.19 -13.16 31.99
CA ALA A 42 0.84 -13.49 32.47
C ALA A 42 -0.21 -12.48 31.98
N GLY A 43 0.12 -11.19 31.93
CA GLY A 43 -0.72 -10.14 31.33
C GLY A 43 -0.92 -10.36 29.83
N PHE A 44 0.14 -10.71 29.10
CA PHE A 44 0.07 -11.00 27.66
C PHE A 44 -0.65 -12.32 27.37
N VAL A 45 -0.42 -13.37 28.16
CA VAL A 45 -1.15 -14.65 28.07
C VAL A 45 -2.59 -14.48 28.51
N GLY A 46 -2.85 -13.72 29.56
CA GLY A 46 -4.21 -13.37 30.03
C GLY A 46 -4.94 -12.53 28.96
N TRP A 47 -4.27 -11.52 28.39
CA TRP A 47 -4.84 -10.73 27.28
C TRP A 47 -5.14 -11.59 26.05
N ARG A 48 -4.27 -12.55 25.70
CA ARG A 48 -4.52 -13.51 24.60
C ARG A 48 -5.56 -14.57 24.95
N ALA A 49 -5.60 -15.03 26.21
CA ALA A 49 -6.55 -16.07 26.62
C ALA A 49 -7.95 -15.54 26.93
N PHE A 50 -8.09 -14.29 27.38
CA PHE A 50 -9.36 -13.66 27.76
C PHE A 50 -9.79 -12.50 26.85
N GLY A 51 -8.92 -12.02 25.97
CA GLY A 51 -9.22 -10.95 25.02
C GLY A 51 -9.42 -11.42 23.58
N GLY A 52 -9.31 -12.72 23.29
CA GLY A 52 -9.07 -13.19 21.92
C GLY A 52 -10.10 -14.12 21.30
N SER A 53 -11.21 -14.51 21.92
CA SER A 53 -12.06 -15.52 21.26
C SER A 53 -13.52 -15.19 21.01
N ASP A 54 -14.11 -14.16 21.64
CA ASP A 54 -15.55 -13.89 21.45
C ASP A 54 -15.94 -12.39 21.44
N ALA A 55 -14.97 -11.47 21.44
CA ALA A 55 -15.31 -10.06 21.23
C ALA A 55 -15.75 -9.85 19.77
N LYS A 56 -17.03 -9.56 19.56
CA LYS A 56 -17.55 -9.15 18.25
C LYS A 56 -16.73 -7.97 17.74
N THR A 57 -16.22 -8.07 16.52
CA THR A 57 -15.56 -6.94 15.86
C THR A 57 -16.59 -5.85 15.55
N ALA A 58 -16.13 -4.63 15.20
CA ALA A 58 -17.02 -3.58 14.70
C ALA A 58 -17.88 -4.09 13.52
N ASN A 59 -17.35 -5.03 12.74
CA ASN A 59 -18.03 -5.63 11.58
C ASN A 59 -19.33 -6.40 11.97
N GLU A 60 -19.43 -6.85 13.21
CA GLU A 60 -20.57 -7.62 13.73
C GLU A 60 -21.42 -6.83 14.74
N THR A 61 -20.91 -5.71 15.23
CA THR A 61 -21.53 -4.92 16.31
C THR A 61 -22.38 -3.80 15.72
N ALA A 62 -23.70 -3.88 15.92
CA ALA A 62 -24.62 -2.84 15.45
C ALA A 62 -24.25 -1.46 16.03
N GLY A 63 -24.22 -0.42 15.18
CA GLY A 63 -23.90 0.95 15.57
C GLY A 63 -22.39 1.22 15.82
N ALA A 64 -21.54 0.20 15.65
CA ALA A 64 -20.09 0.42 15.74
C ALA A 64 -19.58 1.19 14.52
N THR A 65 -18.47 1.91 14.73
CA THR A 65 -17.77 2.61 13.63
C THR A 65 -16.96 1.61 12.81
N LEU A 66 -17.27 1.52 11.52
CA LEU A 66 -16.55 0.70 10.55
C LEU A 66 -15.34 1.47 10.02
N LEU A 67 -14.14 0.95 10.26
CA LEU A 67 -12.91 1.54 9.74
C LEU A 67 -12.68 1.06 8.30
N VAL A 68 -12.50 1.99 7.38
CA VAL A 68 -12.09 1.69 6.00
C VAL A 68 -10.67 2.21 5.79
N ALA A 69 -9.79 1.31 5.36
CA ALA A 69 -8.36 1.60 5.27
C ALA A 69 -7.89 1.90 3.84
N THR A 70 -6.85 2.72 3.75
CA THR A 70 -5.96 2.80 2.60
C THR A 70 -4.53 3.10 3.05
N THR A 71 -3.59 3.20 2.11
CA THR A 71 -2.21 3.55 2.41
C THR A 71 -2.14 4.96 3.00
N GLU A 72 -1.41 5.11 4.10
CA GLU A 72 -1.17 6.41 4.72
C GLU A 72 -0.54 7.38 3.71
N GLY A 73 -1.09 8.59 3.62
CA GLY A 73 -0.66 9.61 2.67
C GLY A 73 -1.34 9.56 1.29
N ASN A 74 -2.16 8.55 0.98
CA ASN A 74 -2.98 8.57 -0.24
C ASN A 74 -4.20 9.49 -0.05
N ALA A 75 -4.03 10.75 -0.45
CA ALA A 75 -5.02 11.81 -0.23
C ALA A 75 -6.32 11.61 -1.02
N ALA A 76 -6.25 11.01 -2.21
CA ALA A 76 -7.42 10.81 -3.06
C ALA A 76 -8.34 9.72 -2.49
N GLU A 77 -7.79 8.57 -2.12
CA GLU A 77 -8.55 7.49 -1.50
C GLU A 77 -9.07 7.88 -0.11
N GLN A 78 -8.29 8.63 0.68
CA GLN A 78 -8.76 9.20 1.94
C GLN A 78 -9.96 10.12 1.70
N ALA A 79 -9.90 11.03 0.73
CA ALA A 79 -11.00 11.95 0.43
C ALA A 79 -12.27 11.19 0.02
N LEU A 80 -12.15 10.09 -0.74
CA LEU A 80 -13.26 9.22 -1.08
C LEU A 80 -13.88 8.57 0.18
N ILE A 81 -13.06 7.99 1.06
CA ILE A 81 -13.53 7.34 2.28
C ILE A 81 -14.23 8.36 3.19
N GLU A 82 -13.64 9.55 3.36
CA GLU A 82 -14.22 10.63 4.15
C GLU A 82 -15.55 11.14 3.57
N PHE A 83 -15.67 11.24 2.24
CA PHE A 83 -16.93 11.55 1.58
C PHE A 83 -18.00 10.49 1.87
N VAL A 84 -17.66 9.21 1.70
CA VAL A 84 -18.58 8.11 2.02
C VAL A 84 -18.98 8.17 3.51
N ALA A 85 -18.03 8.36 4.40
CA ALA A 85 -18.27 8.44 5.84
C ALA A 85 -19.27 9.55 6.21
N LYS A 86 -19.14 10.72 5.59
CA LYS A 86 -19.92 11.90 5.93
C LYS A 86 -21.26 11.97 5.22
N GLU A 87 -21.28 11.72 3.91
CA GLU A 87 -22.42 12.04 3.06
C GLU A 87 -23.27 10.80 2.68
N VAL A 88 -22.69 9.59 2.72
CA VAL A 88 -23.33 8.37 2.23
C VAL A 88 -23.66 7.39 3.35
N ALA A 89 -22.69 7.00 4.16
CA ALA A 89 -22.82 5.98 5.20
C ALA A 89 -24.01 6.18 6.15
N PRO A 90 -24.34 7.41 6.61
CA PRO A 90 -25.53 7.63 7.45
C PRO A 90 -26.85 7.25 6.78
N LYS A 91 -26.97 7.36 5.45
CA LYS A 91 -28.15 6.98 4.67
C LYS A 91 -28.35 5.46 4.63
N HIS A 92 -27.26 4.71 4.83
CA HIS A 92 -27.23 3.25 4.91
C HIS A 92 -27.23 2.74 6.35
N GLY A 93 -27.46 3.61 7.36
CA GLY A 93 -27.58 3.24 8.77
C GLY A 93 -26.27 2.79 9.43
N ILE A 94 -25.12 3.17 8.88
CA ILE A 94 -23.79 2.85 9.39
C ILE A 94 -22.95 4.09 9.66
N THR A 95 -21.95 3.93 10.51
CA THR A 95 -20.89 4.93 10.74
C THR A 95 -19.59 4.41 10.17
N VAL A 96 -18.94 5.21 9.32
CA VAL A 96 -17.65 4.89 8.70
C VAL A 96 -16.60 5.90 9.15
N ALA A 97 -15.35 5.45 9.29
CA ALA A 97 -14.22 6.34 9.50
C ALA A 97 -13.00 5.85 8.69
N PHE A 98 -12.19 6.80 8.28
CA PHE A 98 -10.92 6.55 7.58
C PHE A 98 -9.86 5.99 8.54
N LYS A 99 -9.03 5.07 8.03
CA LYS A 99 -7.84 4.55 8.70
C LYS A 99 -6.66 4.49 7.72
N GLY A 100 -5.62 5.30 7.96
CA GLY A 100 -4.34 5.17 7.27
C GLY A 100 -3.51 4.02 7.84
N LEU A 101 -2.91 3.19 6.98
CA LEU A 101 -2.00 2.12 7.36
C LEU A 101 -0.74 2.15 6.46
N ALA A 102 0.38 1.63 6.97
CA ALA A 102 1.70 1.88 6.38
C ALA A 102 1.92 1.20 5.02
N ASP A 103 1.39 0.00 4.81
CA ASP A 103 1.68 -0.83 3.64
C ASP A 103 0.58 -1.85 3.34
N SER A 104 0.66 -2.45 2.14
CA SER A 104 -0.34 -3.40 1.65
C SER A 104 -0.48 -4.65 2.52
N THR A 105 0.60 -5.18 3.08
CA THR A 105 0.55 -6.37 3.95
C THR A 105 -0.17 -6.05 5.25
N THR A 106 0.12 -4.90 5.85
CA THR A 106 -0.55 -4.41 7.07
C THR A 106 -2.03 -4.16 6.82
N ILE A 107 -2.39 -3.54 5.69
CA ILE A 107 -3.79 -3.29 5.32
C ILE A 107 -4.55 -4.60 5.16
N ASN A 108 -4.04 -5.52 4.34
CA ASN A 108 -4.74 -6.79 4.07
C ASN A 108 -4.84 -7.66 5.34
N ARG A 109 -3.80 -7.69 6.16
CA ARG A 109 -3.87 -8.36 7.47
C ARG A 109 -4.99 -7.78 8.33
N ALA A 110 -5.08 -6.47 8.45
CA ALA A 110 -6.09 -5.79 9.24
C ALA A 110 -7.53 -6.08 8.73
N VAL A 111 -7.73 -6.17 7.41
CA VAL A 111 -9.01 -6.60 6.81
C VAL A 111 -9.29 -8.06 7.13
N SER A 112 -8.31 -8.93 6.91
CA SER A 112 -8.44 -10.38 7.15
C SER A 112 -8.73 -10.73 8.62
N GLU A 113 -8.18 -9.96 9.57
CA GLU A 113 -8.38 -10.14 11.01
C GLU A 113 -9.59 -9.36 11.57
N GLY A 114 -10.17 -8.46 10.76
CA GLY A 114 -11.36 -7.66 11.12
C GLY A 114 -11.04 -6.44 11.98
N GLU A 115 -9.78 -6.03 12.05
CA GLU A 115 -9.38 -4.77 12.69
C GLU A 115 -9.90 -3.56 11.91
N VAL A 116 -10.00 -3.68 10.59
CA VAL A 116 -10.73 -2.77 9.71
C VAL A 116 -11.80 -3.52 8.94
N ALA A 117 -12.87 -2.83 8.59
CA ALA A 117 -14.02 -3.42 7.89
C ALA A 117 -13.74 -3.70 6.42
N ALA A 118 -12.96 -2.81 5.78
CA ALA A 118 -12.65 -2.89 4.37
C ALA A 118 -11.42 -2.04 4.01
N THR A 119 -10.97 -2.22 2.77
CA THR A 119 -9.99 -1.33 2.12
C THR A 119 -10.40 -1.04 0.68
N VAL A 120 -9.88 0.05 0.08
CA VAL A 120 -10.15 0.45 -1.32
C VAL A 120 -8.88 0.59 -2.16
N TYR A 121 -7.69 0.30 -1.62
CA TYR A 121 -6.40 0.59 -2.24
C TYR A 121 -5.98 -0.36 -3.36
N GLN A 122 -6.73 -1.43 -3.68
CA GLN A 122 -6.26 -2.50 -4.58
C GLN A 122 -7.29 -2.95 -5.61
N HIS A 123 -6.82 -3.40 -6.76
CA HIS A 123 -7.61 -4.08 -7.78
C HIS A 123 -7.56 -5.61 -7.62
N LYS A 124 -8.45 -6.33 -8.33
CA LYS A 124 -8.58 -7.81 -8.20
C LYS A 124 -7.29 -8.58 -8.45
N LEU A 125 -6.49 -8.16 -9.42
CA LEU A 125 -5.25 -8.87 -9.76
C LEU A 125 -4.18 -8.70 -8.69
N TRP A 126 -4.07 -7.49 -8.11
CA TRP A 126 -3.19 -7.25 -6.96
C TRP A 126 -3.63 -8.05 -5.73
N LEU A 127 -4.92 -8.03 -5.39
CA LEU A 127 -5.47 -8.85 -4.32
C LEU A 127 -5.14 -10.34 -4.51
N GLY A 128 -5.25 -10.85 -5.77
CA GLY A 128 -4.87 -12.22 -6.09
C GLY A 128 -3.41 -12.54 -5.76
N GLN A 129 -2.48 -11.63 -6.02
CA GLN A 129 -1.05 -11.79 -5.65
C GLN A 129 -0.86 -11.75 -4.12
N VAL A 130 -1.55 -10.83 -3.44
CA VAL A 130 -1.49 -10.74 -1.98
C VAL A 130 -1.95 -12.05 -1.32
N LEU A 131 -3.09 -12.60 -1.78
CA LEU A 131 -3.62 -13.86 -1.25
C LEU A 131 -2.74 -15.07 -1.59
N GLN A 132 -2.09 -15.07 -2.74
CA GLN A 132 -1.11 -16.11 -3.10
C GLN A 132 0.12 -16.07 -2.19
N ALA A 133 0.60 -14.87 -1.87
CA ALA A 133 1.76 -14.67 -0.99
C ALA A 133 1.42 -14.89 0.50
N ASN A 134 0.15 -14.73 0.89
CA ASN A 134 -0.34 -14.85 2.27
C ASN A 134 -1.56 -15.80 2.32
N PRO A 135 -1.34 -17.12 2.31
CA PRO A 135 -2.44 -18.10 2.21
C PRO A 135 -3.38 -18.14 3.42
N ASP A 136 -3.02 -17.50 4.51
CA ASP A 136 -3.82 -17.33 5.73
C ASP A 136 -4.79 -16.15 5.67
N PHE A 137 -4.59 -15.21 4.75
CA PHE A 137 -5.51 -14.08 4.58
C PHE A 137 -6.86 -14.53 4.02
N ARG A 138 -7.93 -13.92 4.51
CA ARG A 138 -9.31 -14.26 4.21
C ARG A 138 -10.07 -13.02 3.74
N GLU A 139 -9.88 -12.67 2.47
CA GLU A 139 -10.42 -11.47 1.87
C GLU A 139 -11.07 -11.77 0.52
N GLU A 140 -12.00 -10.90 0.12
CA GLU A 140 -12.59 -10.91 -1.22
C GLU A 140 -12.86 -9.48 -1.71
N ALA A 141 -12.81 -9.29 -3.03
CA ALA A 141 -13.24 -8.07 -3.69
C ALA A 141 -14.78 -8.05 -3.75
N ALA A 142 -15.42 -7.24 -2.92
CA ALA A 142 -16.88 -7.20 -2.81
C ALA A 142 -17.54 -6.41 -3.94
N THR A 143 -16.98 -5.26 -4.33
CA THR A 143 -17.52 -4.42 -5.40
C THR A 143 -16.44 -3.51 -5.96
N PRO A 144 -16.44 -3.22 -7.30
CA PRO A 144 -15.64 -2.14 -7.84
C PRO A 144 -16.18 -0.78 -7.35
N VAL A 145 -15.30 0.19 -7.19
CA VAL A 145 -15.64 1.53 -6.68
C VAL A 145 -15.23 2.61 -7.68
N PHE A 146 -14.02 2.54 -8.22
CA PHE A 146 -13.44 3.54 -9.12
C PHE A 146 -12.41 2.90 -10.06
N ARG A 147 -11.91 3.65 -11.03
CA ARG A 147 -10.69 3.33 -11.78
C ARG A 147 -9.61 4.35 -11.43
N TRP A 148 -8.37 3.90 -11.24
CA TRP A 148 -7.26 4.86 -11.19
C TRP A 148 -6.99 5.45 -12.57
N GLY A 149 -6.64 6.73 -12.61
CA GLY A 149 -5.96 7.30 -13.76
C GLY A 149 -4.67 6.52 -14.02
N PHE A 150 -4.50 6.06 -15.26
CA PHE A 150 -3.36 5.27 -15.69
C PHE A 150 -2.98 5.66 -17.09
N GLY A 151 -1.78 6.16 -17.28
CA GLY A 151 -1.38 6.80 -18.52
C GLY A 151 0.05 6.51 -18.97
N LEU A 152 0.33 6.89 -20.20
CA LEU A 152 1.68 7.01 -20.75
C LEU A 152 2.14 8.46 -20.58
N PHE A 153 3.18 8.67 -19.81
CA PHE A 153 3.76 9.99 -19.53
C PHE A 153 5.04 10.18 -20.30
N SER A 154 5.29 11.42 -20.76
CA SER A 154 6.52 11.82 -21.42
C SER A 154 6.83 13.29 -21.21
N ASP A 155 8.09 13.61 -20.93
CA ASP A 155 8.59 14.99 -20.94
C ASP A 155 8.97 15.48 -22.34
N LYS A 156 9.13 14.55 -23.29
CA LYS A 156 9.73 14.80 -24.60
C LYS A 156 8.73 14.77 -25.76
N TYR A 157 7.66 14.00 -25.63
CA TYR A 157 6.69 13.73 -26.70
C TYR A 157 5.28 14.04 -26.24
N THR A 158 4.37 14.31 -27.21
CA THR A 158 2.96 14.63 -26.97
C THR A 158 2.00 13.59 -27.55
N ASP A 159 2.54 12.56 -28.23
CA ASP A 159 1.75 11.47 -28.83
C ASP A 159 2.61 10.18 -28.82
N PRO A 160 2.06 9.03 -28.45
CA PRO A 160 2.78 7.75 -28.44
C PRO A 160 3.44 7.40 -29.79
N ARG A 161 2.87 7.85 -30.89
CA ARG A 161 3.38 7.59 -32.24
C ARG A 161 4.72 8.31 -32.52
N GLN A 162 5.02 9.38 -31.78
CA GLN A 162 6.26 10.15 -31.91
C GLN A 162 7.47 9.46 -31.23
N LEU A 163 7.25 8.44 -30.38
CA LEU A 163 8.36 7.72 -29.77
C LEU A 163 9.33 7.19 -30.84
N PRO A 164 10.64 7.42 -30.68
CA PRO A 164 11.63 7.02 -31.67
C PRO A 164 11.91 5.51 -31.65
N GLN A 165 12.70 5.05 -32.63
CA GLN A 165 13.31 3.74 -32.56
C GLN A 165 14.21 3.65 -31.33
N ASN A 166 14.16 2.48 -30.64
CA ASN A 166 14.88 2.20 -29.40
C ASN A 166 14.49 3.13 -28.22
N ALA A 167 13.26 3.70 -28.25
CA ALA A 167 12.78 4.52 -27.14
C ALA A 167 12.83 3.75 -25.82
N LYS A 168 13.30 4.43 -24.78
CA LYS A 168 13.34 3.88 -23.41
C LYS A 168 12.00 4.07 -22.74
N VAL A 169 11.33 2.98 -22.39
CA VAL A 169 10.01 2.99 -21.77
C VAL A 169 10.06 2.24 -20.45
N SER A 170 9.54 2.83 -19.38
CA SER A 170 9.40 2.11 -18.11
C SER A 170 8.01 1.54 -17.92
N LEU A 171 7.96 0.39 -17.27
CA LEU A 171 6.77 -0.29 -16.74
C LEU A 171 6.98 -0.55 -15.24
N TYR A 172 5.92 -0.87 -14.52
CA TYR A 172 6.06 -1.32 -13.13
C TYR A 172 6.70 -2.71 -13.05
N SER A 173 7.43 -2.94 -11.96
CA SER A 173 8.17 -4.19 -11.74
C SER A 173 7.35 -5.30 -11.10
N ASP A 174 6.19 -4.99 -10.53
CA ASP A 174 5.28 -6.01 -10.03
C ASP A 174 4.47 -6.65 -11.16
N PRO A 175 4.20 -7.96 -11.11
CA PRO A 175 3.63 -8.68 -12.24
C PRO A 175 2.23 -8.21 -12.68
N ALA A 176 1.38 -7.73 -11.73
CA ALA A 176 0.03 -7.29 -12.09
C ALA A 176 0.06 -5.98 -12.87
N ASN A 177 0.88 -5.04 -12.43
CA ASN A 177 0.98 -3.72 -13.07
C ASN A 177 1.92 -3.74 -14.28
N GLU A 178 2.90 -4.67 -14.37
CA GLU A 178 3.61 -4.97 -15.62
C GLU A 178 2.63 -5.39 -16.71
N ALA A 179 1.75 -6.36 -16.40
CA ALA A 179 0.72 -6.83 -17.32
C ALA A 179 -0.26 -5.72 -17.73
N GLN A 180 -0.66 -4.87 -16.81
CA GLN A 180 -1.48 -3.69 -17.10
C GLN A 180 -0.77 -2.74 -18.08
N GLY A 181 0.51 -2.46 -17.82
CA GLY A 181 1.32 -1.58 -18.67
C GLY A 181 1.50 -2.15 -20.08
N LEU A 182 1.68 -3.45 -20.22
CA LEU A 182 1.76 -4.11 -21.54
C LEU A 182 0.44 -4.05 -22.30
N TRP A 183 -0.68 -4.32 -21.62
CA TRP A 183 -2.02 -4.13 -22.20
C TRP A 183 -2.21 -2.68 -22.71
N PHE A 184 -1.72 -1.73 -21.91
CA PHE A 184 -1.81 -0.31 -22.22
C PHE A 184 -0.99 0.06 -23.46
N LEU A 185 0.25 -0.43 -23.58
CA LEU A 185 1.10 -0.24 -24.75
C LEU A 185 0.53 -0.91 -26.01
N GLU A 186 -0.14 -2.05 -25.87
CA GLU A 186 -0.86 -2.70 -26.96
C GLU A 186 -2.05 -1.84 -27.44
N ARG A 187 -2.82 -1.25 -26.51
CA ARG A 187 -3.89 -0.30 -26.83
C ARG A 187 -3.37 0.97 -27.50
N ALA A 188 -2.16 1.41 -27.15
CA ALA A 188 -1.48 2.53 -27.82
C ALA A 188 -0.94 2.16 -29.22
N GLY A 189 -1.01 0.89 -29.64
CA GLY A 189 -0.49 0.41 -30.91
C GLY A 189 1.05 0.34 -30.97
N LEU A 190 1.71 0.34 -29.83
CA LEU A 190 3.17 0.35 -29.73
C LEU A 190 3.77 -1.07 -29.74
N ILE A 191 3.01 -2.06 -29.28
CA ILE A 191 3.38 -3.47 -29.25
C ILE A 191 2.18 -4.35 -29.60
N THR A 192 2.42 -5.66 -29.81
CA THR A 192 1.38 -6.69 -29.70
C THR A 192 1.84 -7.83 -28.81
N LEU A 193 0.92 -8.45 -28.09
CA LEU A 193 1.20 -9.63 -27.27
C LEU A 193 1.06 -10.91 -28.10
N LYS A 194 1.73 -11.99 -27.67
CA LYS A 194 1.62 -13.32 -28.32
C LYS A 194 0.19 -13.84 -28.25
N PRO A 195 -0.31 -14.48 -29.32
CA PRO A 195 -1.62 -15.10 -29.30
C PRO A 195 -1.77 -16.13 -28.17
N GLY A 196 -2.91 -16.11 -27.47
CA GLY A 196 -3.22 -17.09 -26.43
C GLY A 196 -2.58 -16.83 -25.06
N VAL A 197 -1.76 -15.78 -24.93
CA VAL A 197 -1.24 -15.37 -23.61
C VAL A 197 -2.37 -14.79 -22.77
N ASN A 198 -2.40 -15.14 -21.49
CA ASN A 198 -3.24 -14.44 -20.54
C ASN A 198 -2.70 -13.00 -20.37
N LYS A 199 -3.37 -12.04 -20.98
CA LYS A 199 -2.91 -10.64 -21.00
C LYS A 199 -2.76 -10.02 -19.60
N TRP A 200 -3.44 -10.56 -18.59
CA TRP A 200 -3.38 -10.10 -17.20
C TRP A 200 -2.22 -10.73 -16.39
N GLN A 201 -1.44 -11.59 -17.04
CA GLN A 201 -0.23 -12.22 -16.49
C GLN A 201 0.95 -12.06 -17.46
N ALA A 202 0.78 -11.28 -18.52
CA ALA A 202 1.80 -11.06 -19.53
C ALA A 202 3.01 -10.31 -18.94
N THR A 203 4.17 -10.65 -19.44
CA THR A 203 5.45 -9.99 -19.13
C THR A 203 6.07 -9.46 -20.44
N VAL A 204 7.13 -8.68 -20.36
CA VAL A 204 7.87 -8.20 -21.55
C VAL A 204 8.33 -9.34 -22.46
N LYS A 205 8.47 -10.57 -21.93
CA LYS A 205 8.82 -11.77 -22.71
C LYS A 205 7.69 -12.25 -23.62
N ASP A 206 6.47 -11.82 -23.35
CA ASP A 206 5.27 -12.21 -24.09
C ASP A 206 4.92 -11.24 -25.22
N ILE A 207 5.75 -10.25 -25.47
CA ILE A 207 5.63 -9.35 -26.62
C ILE A 207 5.91 -10.17 -27.91
N ALA A 208 4.96 -10.12 -28.85
CA ALA A 208 5.07 -10.72 -30.17
C ALA A 208 5.73 -9.76 -31.17
N THR A 209 5.30 -8.50 -31.19
CA THR A 209 5.88 -7.47 -32.05
C THR A 209 6.18 -6.21 -31.26
N ASN A 210 7.32 -5.60 -31.59
CA ASN A 210 7.78 -4.35 -31.04
C ASN A 210 8.41 -3.52 -32.18
N PRO A 211 7.58 -2.90 -33.05
CA PRO A 211 8.07 -2.30 -34.30
C PRO A 211 9.09 -1.18 -34.07
N LYS A 212 9.01 -0.49 -32.95
CA LYS A 212 9.95 0.60 -32.58
C LYS A 212 11.13 0.11 -31.76
N ASN A 213 11.25 -1.22 -31.53
CA ASN A 213 12.30 -1.79 -30.70
C ASN A 213 12.39 -1.09 -29.32
N LEU A 214 11.24 -0.81 -28.69
CA LEU A 214 11.19 -0.17 -27.39
C LEU A 214 12.03 -0.93 -26.37
N GLN A 215 12.80 -0.20 -25.60
CA GLN A 215 13.69 -0.74 -24.56
C GLN A 215 13.00 -0.61 -23.21
N PHE A 216 12.61 -1.74 -22.59
CA PHE A 216 11.85 -1.72 -21.36
C PHE A 216 12.73 -1.74 -20.13
N THR A 217 12.38 -0.91 -19.13
CA THR A 217 12.94 -0.92 -17.78
C THR A 217 11.80 -1.10 -16.80
N LEU A 218 11.93 -2.11 -15.92
CA LEU A 218 10.95 -2.37 -14.86
C LEU A 218 11.38 -1.62 -13.60
N LEU A 219 10.51 -0.75 -13.07
CA LEU A 219 10.77 0.13 -11.94
C LEU A 219 9.64 0.04 -10.91
N ASP A 220 9.93 0.34 -9.64
CA ASP A 220 8.90 0.55 -8.63
C ASP A 220 8.17 1.89 -8.85
N PHE A 221 7.05 2.08 -8.16
CA PHE A 221 6.19 3.25 -8.31
C PHE A 221 6.95 4.59 -8.13
N ALA A 222 7.76 4.68 -7.08
CA ALA A 222 8.49 5.89 -6.75
C ALA A 222 9.74 6.10 -7.64
N ALA A 223 10.41 5.03 -8.06
CA ALA A 223 11.56 5.12 -8.97
C ALA A 223 11.14 5.57 -10.36
N GLN A 224 9.97 5.13 -10.84
CA GLN A 224 9.48 5.42 -12.18
C GLN A 224 9.26 6.93 -12.41
N THR A 225 8.62 7.63 -11.47
CA THR A 225 8.39 9.08 -11.59
C THR A 225 9.69 9.88 -11.59
N ARG A 226 10.68 9.46 -10.77
CA ARG A 226 12.01 10.11 -10.76
C ARG A 226 12.82 9.86 -12.01
N ALA A 227 12.62 8.71 -12.67
CA ALA A 227 13.34 8.35 -13.89
C ALA A 227 12.74 9.00 -15.16
N LEU A 228 11.55 9.61 -15.09
CA LEU A 228 10.86 10.15 -16.27
C LEU A 228 11.74 11.08 -17.13
N PRO A 229 12.58 12.01 -16.60
CA PRO A 229 13.43 12.87 -17.41
C PRO A 229 14.47 12.09 -18.24
N ASP A 230 14.91 10.91 -17.79
CA ASP A 230 15.89 10.06 -18.45
C ASP A 230 15.27 9.06 -19.44
N LEU A 231 13.96 8.92 -19.39
CA LEU A 231 13.17 8.03 -20.24
C LEU A 231 12.60 8.78 -21.46
N ASP A 232 12.13 8.04 -22.44
CA ASP A 232 11.33 8.59 -23.52
C ASP A 232 9.83 8.56 -23.17
N ALA A 233 9.40 7.57 -22.40
CA ALA A 233 8.07 7.52 -21.81
C ALA A 233 8.04 6.58 -20.61
N ALA A 234 6.97 6.68 -19.80
CA ALA A 234 6.72 5.82 -18.65
C ALA A 234 5.23 5.51 -18.54
N VAL A 235 4.85 4.25 -18.33
CA VAL A 235 3.46 3.83 -18.16
C VAL A 235 3.17 3.65 -16.69
N GLY A 236 2.21 4.41 -16.14
CA GLY A 236 1.93 4.30 -14.72
C GLY A 236 0.70 5.06 -14.24
N TYR A 237 0.47 4.96 -12.93
CA TYR A 237 -0.67 5.61 -12.28
C TYR A 237 -0.47 7.13 -12.18
N THR A 238 -1.47 7.87 -12.63
CA THR A 238 -1.49 9.34 -12.69
C THR A 238 -1.20 9.98 -11.34
N GLU A 239 -1.70 9.38 -10.24
CA GLU A 239 -1.50 9.90 -8.88
C GLU A 239 -0.02 10.06 -8.49
N TYR A 240 0.84 9.09 -8.85
CA TYR A 240 2.27 9.16 -8.53
C TYR A 240 2.99 10.28 -9.29
N TYR A 241 2.59 10.51 -10.54
CA TYR A 241 3.15 11.61 -11.35
C TYR A 241 2.70 12.97 -10.81
N LEU A 242 1.42 13.14 -10.50
CA LEU A 242 0.91 14.38 -9.89
C LEU A 242 1.53 14.64 -8.52
N ALA A 243 1.68 13.62 -7.68
CA ALA A 243 2.35 13.73 -6.39
C ALA A 243 3.83 14.10 -6.50
N ALA A 244 4.49 13.68 -7.58
CA ALA A 244 5.87 14.06 -7.91
C ALA A 244 5.99 15.44 -8.58
N GLY A 245 4.86 16.16 -8.77
CA GLY A 245 4.84 17.49 -9.41
C GLY A 245 4.88 17.46 -10.94
N VAL A 246 4.69 16.29 -11.56
CA VAL A 246 4.57 16.17 -13.02
C VAL A 246 3.16 16.65 -13.43
N SER A 247 3.10 17.57 -14.39
CA SER A 247 1.81 18.07 -14.90
C SER A 247 1.02 16.98 -15.61
N ILE A 248 -0.30 16.96 -15.43
CA ILE A 248 -1.22 16.08 -16.18
C ILE A 248 -1.08 16.23 -17.71
N GLU A 249 -0.63 17.38 -18.19
CA GLU A 249 -0.38 17.64 -19.62
C GLU A 249 0.75 16.75 -20.20
N LYS A 250 1.53 16.11 -19.33
CA LYS A 250 2.55 15.12 -19.72
C LYS A 250 1.99 13.73 -19.97
N GLU A 251 0.72 13.50 -19.63
CA GLU A 251 0.00 12.27 -19.95
C GLU A 251 -0.41 12.27 -21.42
N ILE A 252 0.38 11.60 -22.25
CA ILE A 252 0.23 11.63 -23.71
C ILE A 252 -0.73 10.59 -24.28
N PHE A 253 -1.19 9.65 -23.44
CA PHE A 253 -2.17 8.63 -23.77
C PHE A 253 -2.77 8.04 -22.50
N ALA A 254 -4.08 8.03 -22.38
CA ALA A 254 -4.81 7.54 -21.21
C ALA A 254 -6.18 6.95 -21.60
N PRO A 255 -6.25 5.74 -22.17
CA PRO A 255 -7.52 5.07 -22.40
C PRO A 255 -8.12 4.60 -21.06
N PRO A 256 -9.45 4.45 -20.96
CA PRO A 256 -10.07 3.89 -19.77
C PRO A 256 -9.46 2.54 -19.39
N ALA A 257 -9.06 2.39 -18.12
CA ALA A 257 -8.56 1.12 -17.60
C ALA A 257 -9.65 0.04 -17.67
N PRO A 258 -9.30 -1.22 -17.95
CA PRO A 258 -10.26 -2.32 -17.94
C PRO A 258 -10.76 -2.63 -16.53
N ASP A 259 -11.92 -3.28 -16.44
CA ASP A 259 -12.61 -3.55 -15.15
C ASP A 259 -11.80 -4.39 -14.17
N GLU A 260 -10.88 -5.21 -14.69
CA GLU A 260 -9.99 -6.03 -13.88
C GLU A 260 -9.04 -5.18 -13.00
N PHE A 261 -8.77 -3.93 -13.43
CA PHE A 261 -7.94 -2.96 -12.70
C PHE A 261 -8.77 -1.89 -11.97
N ALA A 262 -10.08 -2.06 -11.87
CA ALA A 262 -10.89 -1.19 -11.02
C ALA A 262 -10.52 -1.38 -9.55
N GLY A 263 -10.41 -0.27 -8.81
CA GLY A 263 -10.26 -0.27 -7.36
C GLY A 263 -11.45 -0.94 -6.70
N GLN A 264 -11.19 -1.88 -5.82
CA GLN A 264 -12.20 -2.70 -5.17
C GLN A 264 -12.42 -2.28 -3.72
N LEU A 265 -13.67 -2.26 -3.27
CA LEU A 265 -13.94 -2.42 -1.86
C LEU A 265 -13.64 -3.89 -1.51
N THR A 266 -12.51 -4.11 -0.83
CA THR A 266 -12.08 -5.44 -0.38
C THR A 266 -12.46 -5.61 1.08
N ILE A 267 -13.10 -6.73 1.41
CA ILE A 267 -13.63 -7.06 2.73
C ILE A 267 -13.10 -8.40 3.23
N GLY A 268 -13.14 -8.60 4.54
CA GLY A 268 -12.86 -9.92 5.13
C GLY A 268 -14.01 -10.90 4.88
N THR A 269 -13.70 -12.07 4.29
CA THR A 269 -14.71 -13.08 3.91
C THR A 269 -15.54 -13.59 5.10
N ARG A 270 -14.98 -13.57 6.30
CA ARG A 270 -15.68 -13.96 7.55
C ARG A 270 -16.91 -13.10 7.82
N TRP A 271 -16.87 -11.81 7.44
CA TRP A 271 -17.91 -10.84 7.82
C TRP A 271 -18.84 -10.44 6.67
N LYS A 272 -18.63 -10.98 5.46
CA LYS A 272 -19.35 -10.56 4.25
C LYS A 272 -20.87 -10.60 4.37
N ASP A 273 -21.40 -11.50 5.22
CA ASP A 273 -22.83 -11.69 5.40
C ASP A 273 -23.42 -10.88 6.57
N THR A 274 -22.59 -10.15 7.34
CA THR A 274 -23.06 -9.27 8.40
C THR A 274 -23.79 -8.06 7.82
N GLU A 275 -24.77 -7.53 8.58
CA GLU A 275 -25.55 -6.35 8.16
C GLU A 275 -24.65 -5.13 7.94
N ASN A 276 -23.69 -4.92 8.84
CA ASN A 276 -22.74 -3.81 8.74
C ASN A 276 -21.94 -3.84 7.43
N ILE A 277 -21.43 -5.00 7.02
CA ILE A 277 -20.63 -5.13 5.79
C ILE A 277 -21.52 -5.02 4.56
N LYS A 278 -22.73 -5.59 4.56
CA LYS A 278 -23.70 -5.40 3.46
C LYS A 278 -24.04 -3.93 3.25
N ASN A 279 -24.32 -3.22 4.34
CA ASN A 279 -24.61 -1.78 4.28
C ASN A 279 -23.37 -0.96 3.86
N LEU A 280 -22.16 -1.38 4.26
CA LEU A 280 -20.91 -0.76 3.80
C LEU A 280 -20.74 -0.93 2.28
N VAL A 281 -20.95 -2.15 1.75
CA VAL A 281 -20.91 -2.41 0.31
C VAL A 281 -21.93 -1.55 -0.42
N ALA A 282 -23.18 -1.49 0.07
CA ALA A 282 -24.24 -0.67 -0.51
C ALA A 282 -23.87 0.85 -0.48
N ALA A 283 -23.22 1.32 0.58
CA ALA A 283 -22.77 2.71 0.67
C ALA A 283 -21.71 3.04 -0.39
N PHE A 284 -20.78 2.15 -0.68
CA PHE A 284 -19.79 2.36 -1.75
C PHE A 284 -20.36 2.20 -3.16
N GLN A 285 -21.51 1.55 -3.30
CA GLN A 285 -22.28 1.43 -4.56
C GLN A 285 -23.27 2.58 -4.79
N ASP A 286 -23.45 3.48 -3.80
CA ASP A 286 -24.38 4.60 -3.92
C ASP A 286 -23.98 5.50 -5.11
N PRO A 287 -24.93 5.92 -5.96
CA PRO A 287 -24.66 6.81 -7.11
C PRO A 287 -23.93 8.11 -6.73
N ALA A 288 -24.10 8.61 -5.51
CA ALA A 288 -23.40 9.79 -5.02
C ALA A 288 -21.87 9.60 -5.01
N VAL A 289 -21.38 8.37 -4.86
CA VAL A 289 -19.94 8.05 -4.95
C VAL A 289 -19.43 8.31 -6.36
N GLN A 290 -20.15 7.87 -7.38
CA GLN A 290 -19.78 8.10 -8.79
C GLN A 290 -19.82 9.57 -9.16
N GLU A 291 -20.78 10.33 -8.60
CA GLU A 291 -20.86 11.78 -8.80
C GLU A 291 -19.71 12.52 -8.11
N PHE A 292 -19.35 12.12 -6.89
CA PHE A 292 -18.19 12.64 -6.17
C PHE A 292 -16.91 12.44 -7.00
N LEU A 293 -16.69 11.23 -7.54
CA LEU A 293 -15.52 10.93 -8.38
C LEU A 293 -15.45 11.80 -9.62
N ARG A 294 -16.60 12.19 -10.21
CA ARG A 294 -16.64 13.05 -11.39
C ARG A 294 -16.35 14.50 -11.10
N THR A 295 -16.74 15.00 -9.94
CA THR A 295 -16.87 16.45 -9.71
C THR A 295 -15.91 17.01 -8.66
N ASP A 296 -15.48 16.20 -7.69
CA ASP A 296 -14.64 16.71 -6.61
C ASP A 296 -13.19 16.91 -7.09
N PRO A 297 -12.63 18.12 -6.94
CA PRO A 297 -11.30 18.45 -7.44
C PRO A 297 -10.16 17.67 -6.77
N ARG A 298 -10.40 17.05 -5.62
CA ARG A 298 -9.39 16.23 -4.91
C ARG A 298 -9.19 14.87 -5.53
N VAL A 299 -10.17 14.38 -6.32
CA VAL A 299 -10.17 12.99 -6.82
C VAL A 299 -10.37 12.86 -8.32
N LYS A 300 -11.06 13.79 -8.99
CA LYS A 300 -11.55 13.65 -10.38
C LYS A 300 -10.51 13.33 -11.45
N ASP A 301 -9.26 13.70 -11.22
CA ASP A 301 -8.15 13.45 -12.14
C ASP A 301 -7.31 12.20 -11.74
N ILE A 302 -7.63 11.59 -10.59
CA ILE A 302 -6.89 10.48 -9.98
C ILE A 302 -7.76 9.23 -9.90
N LEU A 303 -8.96 9.37 -9.32
CA LEU A 303 -9.95 8.30 -9.16
C LEU A 303 -11.12 8.56 -10.11
N LEU A 304 -11.10 7.86 -11.23
CA LEU A 304 -12.09 8.02 -12.28
C LEU A 304 -13.36 7.19 -11.96
N PRO A 305 -14.56 7.63 -12.37
CA PRO A 305 -15.77 6.83 -12.19
C PRO A 305 -15.71 5.52 -13.01
N LEU A 306 -16.58 4.58 -12.65
CA LEU A 306 -16.73 3.27 -13.31
C LEU A 306 -17.34 3.38 -14.70
#